data_099542f1c59a4f110fb67493dd05f7da
#
_entry.id   099542f1c59a4f110fb67493dd05f7da
#
_cell.length_a   1.000
_cell.length_b   1.000
_cell.length_c   1.000
_cell.angle_alpha   90.00
_cell.angle_beta   90.00
_cell.angle_gamma   90.00
#
_symmetry.space_group_name_H-M   'P 1'
#
loop_
_entity.id
_entity.type
_entity.pdbx_description
1 polymer ?
#
loop_
_entity_poly.entity_id
_entity_poly.type
_entity_poly.pdbx_seq_one_letter_code
_entity_poly.pdbx_strand_id
1 'polypeptide(L)' 'MKILILGAGQVGSTAAYHLAREGSNKVTIIDSNPAVLRELQDRLDVRTVLGHASSPGTL' A
#
# COMPACT_ATOMS: atom_id res chain seq x y z
N MET A 1 -13.76 3.59 -4.41
CA MET A 1 -13.04 4.66 -3.69
C MET A 1 -11.54 4.46 -3.85
N LYS A 2 -10.81 5.52 -4.10
CA LYS A 2 -9.36 5.45 -4.20
C LYS A 2 -8.77 5.71 -2.82
N ILE A 3 -7.93 4.78 -2.36
CA ILE A 3 -7.35 4.85 -1.02
C ILE A 3 -5.84 4.78 -1.15
N LEU A 4 -5.15 5.69 -0.49
CA LEU A 4 -3.70 5.74 -0.48
C LEU A 4 -3.20 5.43 0.93
N ILE A 5 -2.33 4.44 1.05
CA ILE A 5 -1.74 4.04 2.32
C ILE A 5 -0.25 4.35 2.27
N LEU A 6 0.22 5.17 3.20
CA LEU A 6 1.62 5.54 3.31
C LEU A 6 2.27 4.66 4.38
N GLY A 7 3.10 3.73 3.92
CA GLY A 7 3.76 2.78 4.79
C GLY A 7 2.99 1.49 4.93
N ALA A 8 3.67 0.36 4.73
CA ALA A 8 3.08 -0.97 4.77
C ALA A 8 3.49 -1.73 6.02
N GLY A 9 3.58 -1.04 7.16
CA GLY A 9 3.78 -1.68 8.45
C GLY A 9 2.58 -2.52 8.84
N GLN A 10 2.60 -3.08 10.05
CA GLN A 10 1.54 -3.97 10.49
C GLN A 10 0.16 -3.32 10.42
N VAL A 11 0.06 -2.06 10.84
CA VAL A 11 -1.22 -1.34 10.81
C VAL A 11 -1.64 -1.08 9.36
N GLY A 12 -0.70 -0.62 8.53
CA GLY A 12 -0.99 -0.35 7.13
C GLY A 12 -1.39 -1.60 6.36
N SER A 13 -0.71 -2.72 6.61
CA SER A 13 -1.05 -4.00 5.98
C SER A 13 -2.44 -4.47 6.38
N THR A 14 -2.79 -4.34 7.64
CA THR A 14 -4.11 -4.71 8.13
C THR A 14 -5.20 -3.86 7.49
N ALA A 15 -4.97 -2.54 7.43
CA ALA A 15 -5.90 -1.63 6.79
C ALA A 15 -6.08 -1.98 5.31
N ALA A 16 -4.97 -2.24 4.61
CA ALA A 16 -5.01 -2.61 3.20
C ALA A 16 -5.81 -3.88 2.98
N TYR A 17 -5.63 -4.88 3.84
CA TYR A 17 -6.36 -6.13 3.75
C TYR A 17 -7.87 -5.90 3.85
N HIS A 18 -8.30 -5.13 4.83
CA HIS A 18 -9.71 -4.87 5.02
C HIS A 18 -10.30 -4.04 3.88
N LEU A 19 -9.58 -3.03 3.42
CA LEU A 19 -10.07 -2.15 2.38
C LEU A 19 -10.08 -2.83 1.00
N ALA A 20 -9.10 -3.68 0.74
CA ALA A 20 -9.01 -4.37 -0.55
C ALA A 20 -10.08 -5.45 -0.70
N ARG A 21 -10.65 -5.93 0.40
CA ARG A 21 -11.73 -6.91 0.35
C ARG A 21 -13.00 -6.34 -0.26
N GLU A 22 -13.18 -5.04 -0.18
CA GLU A 22 -14.31 -4.38 -0.82
C GLU A 22 -13.96 -4.11 -2.27
N GLY A 23 -14.64 -4.76 -3.18
CA GLY A 23 -14.31 -4.70 -4.59
C GLY A 23 -14.45 -3.32 -5.23
N SER A 24 -15.12 -2.39 -4.55
CA SER A 24 -15.26 -1.01 -5.04
C SER A 24 -14.08 -0.12 -4.67
N ASN A 25 -13.15 -0.59 -3.84
CA ASN A 25 -12.01 0.20 -3.41
C ASN A 25 -10.79 -0.09 -4.28
N LYS A 26 -10.08 0.99 -4.64
CA LYS A 26 -8.77 0.90 -5.29
C LYS A 26 -7.72 1.33 -4.27
N VAL A 27 -6.96 0.38 -3.77
CA VAL A 27 -5.98 0.63 -2.73
C VAL A 27 -4.59 0.71 -3.33
N THR A 28 -3.87 1.77 -2.99
CA THR A 28 -2.48 1.97 -3.38
C THR A 28 -1.63 2.09 -2.12
N ILE A 29 -0.54 1.34 -2.07
CA ILE A 29 0.36 1.32 -0.92
C ILE A 29 1.72 1.83 -1.36
N ILE A 30 2.27 2.78 -0.62
CA ILE A 30 3.62 3.32 -0.84
C ILE A 30 4.50 2.94 0.34
N ASP A 31 5.63 2.30 0.05
CA ASP A 31 6.61 1.93 1.07
C ASP A 31 8.00 1.95 0.46
N SER A 32 9.01 2.08 1.30
CA SER A 32 10.40 2.02 0.90
C SER A 32 10.95 0.60 0.83
N ASN A 33 10.22 -0.39 1.34
CA ASN A 33 10.65 -1.77 1.36
C ASN A 33 9.97 -2.57 0.25
N PRO A 34 10.71 -2.92 -0.83
CA PRO A 34 10.10 -3.62 -1.95
C PRO A 34 9.61 -5.03 -1.60
N ALA A 35 10.23 -5.68 -0.62
CA ALA A 35 9.82 -7.02 -0.23
C ALA A 35 8.43 -7.02 0.39
N VAL A 36 8.13 -6.03 1.22
CA VAL A 36 6.81 -5.88 1.83
C VAL A 36 5.76 -5.58 0.77
N LEU A 37 6.08 -4.71 -0.17
CA LEU A 37 5.16 -4.35 -1.25
C LEU A 37 4.83 -5.56 -2.10
N ARG A 38 5.84 -6.36 -2.43
CA ARG A 38 5.65 -7.55 -3.25
C ARG A 38 4.76 -8.56 -2.55
N GLU A 39 4.97 -8.76 -1.25
CA GLU A 39 4.16 -9.68 -0.47
C GLU A 39 2.70 -9.25 -0.45
N LEU A 40 2.45 -7.97 -0.24
CA LEU A 40 1.09 -7.45 -0.23
C LEU A 40 0.44 -7.55 -1.61
N GLN A 41 1.19 -7.30 -2.66
CA GLN A 41 0.67 -7.40 -4.02
C GLN A 41 0.29 -8.83 -4.38
N ASP A 42 1.04 -9.81 -3.87
CA ASP A 42 0.73 -11.22 -4.10
C ASP A 42 -0.52 -11.67 -3.36
N ARG A 43 -0.76 -11.12 -2.19
CA ARG A 43 -1.88 -11.52 -1.33
C ARG A 43 -3.15 -10.74 -1.57
N LEU A 44 -3.00 -9.47 -1.94
CA LEU A 44 -4.11 -8.55 -2.05
C LEU A 44 -4.17 -7.96 -3.46
N ASP A 45 -5.36 -7.61 -3.87
CA ASP A 45 -5.54 -6.89 -5.13
C ASP A 45 -5.32 -5.39 -4.88
N VAL A 46 -4.06 -5.03 -4.69
CA VAL A 46 -3.66 -3.65 -4.40
C VAL A 46 -2.57 -3.22 -5.36
N ARG A 47 -2.45 -1.90 -5.53
CA ARG A 47 -1.37 -1.31 -6.30
C ARG A 47 -0.26 -0.90 -5.34
N THR A 48 0.99 -1.15 -5.72
CA THR A 48 2.13 -0.81 -4.88
C THR A 48 3.05 0.16 -5.60
N VAL A 49 3.62 1.09 -4.82
CA VAL A 49 4.58 2.06 -5.32
C VAL A 49 5.78 2.06 -4.39
N LEU A 50 6.97 1.84 -4.95
CA LEU A 50 8.20 1.91 -4.18
C LEU A 50 8.62 3.37 -4.06
N GLY A 51 8.77 3.83 -2.83
CA GLY A 51 9.18 5.21 -2.61
C GLY A 51 9.23 5.55 -1.13
N HIS A 52 9.72 6.75 -0.84
CA HIS A 52 9.79 7.28 0.51
C HIS A 52 8.66 8.28 0.71
N ALA A 53 7.59 7.83 1.35
CA ALA A 53 6.40 8.65 1.53
C ALA A 53 6.70 9.93 2.33
N SER A 54 7.73 9.92 3.15
CA SER A 54 8.11 11.05 3.99
C SER A 54 9.16 11.95 3.37
N SER A 55 9.61 11.67 2.14
CA SER A 55 10.68 12.44 1.51
C SER A 55 10.11 13.56 0.65
N PRO A 56 10.25 14.82 1.06
CA PRO A 56 9.73 15.94 0.27
C PRO A 56 10.49 16.15 -1.04
N GLY A 57 11.73 15.72 -1.08
CA GLY A 57 12.54 15.87 -2.27
C GLY A 57 12.13 14.97 -3.42
N THR A 58 11.25 14.02 -3.19
CA THR A 58 10.79 13.09 -4.21
C THR A 58 9.76 13.73 -5.15
N LEU A 59 9.21 14.80 -4.71
CA LEU A 59 8.26 15.57 -5.51
C LEU A 59 8.97 16.59 -6.41
#